data_3b3ce95e8af48e99e1a6cbe60e58c0ed
#
_entry.id   3b3ce95e8af48e99e1a6cbe60e58c0ed
#
_cell.length_a   1.000
_cell.length_b   1.000
_cell.length_c   1.000
_cell.angle_alpha   90.00
_cell.angle_beta   90.00
_cell.angle_gamma   90.00
#
_symmetry.space_group_name_H-M   'P 1'
#
loop_
_entity.id
_entity.type
_entity.pdbx_description
1 polymer ?
#
loop_
_entity_poly.entity_id
_entity_poly.type
_entity_poly.pdbx_seq_one_letter_code
_entity_poly.pdbx_strand_id
1 'polypeptide(L)'
;MRILNASGCLDGLTAPAQSLDSFVTKTVTPLPRAGNPPPRIAEVEGGMLNSIGLQNPGIEVFVTNVLPRLVEVGVPIWVSVGGFSAGDYATLCERLDECDDVVTIELNLSCPNVEEAPETASELVAAARAATAKPLFAKLSPATWDIAETARAVADAGADGLALVNTIRGLALDENLRPRLGSGTGGYSGPALKPIALACVYACANAVDLPIVGMGGVSNGRDALEFAAVGASAVALGTILFSDPSAPDRVRAEIESETLTIGYELTKGKRPDVSNSATFPTVSAK
;
A
#
# COMPACT_ATOMS: atom_id res chain seq x y z
N MET A 1 -9.02 -8.20 -12.05
CA MET A 1 -8.38 -7.70 -10.79
C MET A 1 -7.00 -7.20 -11.12
N ARG A 2 -6.66 -5.95 -10.72
CA ARG A 2 -5.29 -5.41 -10.86
C ARG A 2 -4.42 -5.89 -9.69
N ILE A 3 -3.13 -6.13 -9.98
CA ILE A 3 -2.14 -6.60 -9.00
C ILE A 3 -1.00 -5.58 -8.94
N LEU A 4 -0.75 -5.05 -7.75
CA LEU A 4 0.36 -4.16 -7.42
C LEU A 4 1.29 -4.84 -6.40
N ASN A 5 2.46 -4.24 -6.15
CA ASN A 5 3.23 -4.56 -4.95
C ASN A 5 2.87 -3.59 -3.81
N ALA A 6 2.93 -4.05 -2.57
CA ALA A 6 2.92 -3.14 -1.42
C ALA A 6 4.24 -2.36 -1.35
N SER A 7 4.17 -1.07 -1.01
CA SER A 7 5.33 -0.18 -0.93
C SER A 7 6.49 -0.80 -0.14
N GLY A 8 7.68 -0.83 -0.74
CA GLY A 8 8.91 -1.31 -0.14
C GLY A 8 9.06 -2.83 -0.02
N CYS A 9 8.16 -3.62 -0.59
CA CYS A 9 8.24 -5.09 -0.60
C CYS A 9 8.88 -5.68 -1.86
N LEU A 10 9.13 -4.86 -2.86
CA LEU A 10 9.81 -5.24 -4.10
C LEU A 10 10.80 -4.12 -4.48
N ASP A 11 11.98 -4.50 -4.93
CA ASP A 11 12.89 -3.59 -5.60
C ASP A 11 12.63 -3.67 -7.12
N GLY A 12 11.99 -2.63 -7.67
CA GLY A 12 11.61 -2.58 -9.06
C GLY A 12 12.78 -2.60 -10.06
N LEU A 13 14.02 -2.41 -9.58
CA LEU A 13 15.22 -2.44 -10.43
C LEU A 13 15.86 -3.83 -10.53
N THR A 14 15.61 -4.71 -9.58
CA THR A 14 16.26 -6.03 -9.49
C THR A 14 15.28 -7.20 -9.54
N ALA A 15 13.99 -6.95 -9.39
CA ALA A 15 12.93 -7.96 -9.39
C ALA A 15 11.96 -7.77 -10.58
N PRO A 16 11.23 -8.83 -11.00
CA PRO A 16 10.32 -8.77 -12.14
C PRO A 16 9.07 -7.92 -11.83
N ALA A 17 9.21 -6.60 -11.93
CA ALA A 17 8.09 -5.68 -11.77
C ALA A 17 7.13 -5.67 -12.97
N GLN A 18 7.55 -6.23 -14.12
CA GLN A 18 6.77 -6.27 -15.37
C GLN A 18 5.46 -7.07 -15.25
N SER A 19 5.39 -7.96 -14.27
CA SER A 19 4.18 -8.75 -13.98
C SER A 19 3.11 -7.96 -13.19
N LEU A 20 3.44 -6.74 -12.75
CA LEU A 20 2.52 -5.85 -12.02
C LEU A 20 1.75 -4.96 -12.99
N ASP A 21 0.52 -4.60 -12.62
CA ASP A 21 -0.26 -3.60 -13.35
C ASP A 21 0.14 -2.16 -13.00
N SER A 22 0.79 -1.98 -11.86
CA SER A 22 1.48 -0.76 -11.43
C SER A 22 2.50 -1.10 -10.36
N PHE A 23 3.62 -0.38 -10.35
CA PHE A 23 4.68 -0.54 -9.36
C PHE A 23 4.60 0.58 -8.31
N VAL A 24 4.50 0.20 -7.03
CA VAL A 24 4.51 1.14 -5.89
C VAL A 24 5.91 1.19 -5.31
N THR A 25 6.52 2.38 -5.31
CA THR A 25 7.90 2.56 -4.85
C THR A 25 8.02 2.40 -3.33
N LYS A 26 9.26 2.25 -2.84
CA LYS A 26 9.56 2.45 -1.42
C LYS A 26 9.17 3.87 -1.03
N THR A 27 8.56 4.04 0.14
CA THR A 27 8.18 5.37 0.66
C THR A 27 9.37 6.33 0.69
N VAL A 28 9.18 7.49 0.09
CA VAL A 28 10.15 8.59 0.01
C VAL A 28 9.76 9.69 0.98
N THR A 29 10.75 10.33 1.60
CA THR A 29 10.58 11.47 2.52
C THR A 29 11.25 12.72 1.94
N PRO A 30 10.96 13.95 2.41
CA PRO A 30 11.60 15.16 1.89
C PRO A 30 13.12 15.09 1.97
N LEU A 31 13.66 14.68 3.11
CA LEU A 31 15.08 14.51 3.36
C LEU A 31 15.47 13.03 3.41
N PRO A 32 16.73 12.68 3.12
CA PRO A 32 17.21 11.29 3.22
C PRO A 32 17.14 10.78 4.66
N ARG A 33 16.85 9.48 4.80
CA ARG A 33 16.76 8.79 6.09
C ARG A 33 17.58 7.52 6.10
N ALA A 34 18.39 7.36 7.15
CA ALA A 34 19.20 6.16 7.37
C ALA A 34 18.34 4.94 7.77
N GLY A 35 17.15 5.17 8.30
CA GLY A 35 16.28 4.13 8.88
C GLY A 35 16.65 3.75 10.30
N ASN A 36 15.95 2.76 10.85
CA ASN A 36 16.14 2.27 12.22
C ASN A 36 17.43 1.42 12.36
N PRO A 37 17.96 1.22 13.56
CA PRO A 37 19.07 0.30 13.79
C PRO A 37 18.67 -1.15 13.45
N PRO A 38 19.59 -1.97 12.91
CA PRO A 38 19.35 -3.38 12.67
C PRO A 38 19.33 -4.17 14.01
N PRO A 39 18.76 -5.40 14.02
CA PRO A 39 17.99 -6.04 12.94
C PRO A 39 16.68 -5.33 12.64
N ARG A 40 16.34 -5.23 11.33
CA ARG A 40 15.14 -4.49 10.87
C ARG A 40 14.00 -5.39 10.42
N ILE A 41 14.26 -6.68 10.26
CA ILE A 41 13.32 -7.70 9.83
C ILE A 41 13.47 -8.92 10.71
N ALA A 42 12.34 -9.54 11.07
CA ALA A 42 12.32 -10.80 11.78
C ALA A 42 11.13 -11.65 11.29
N GLU A 43 11.42 -12.87 10.87
CA GLU A 43 10.36 -13.85 10.59
C GLU A 43 9.71 -14.28 11.91
N VAL A 44 8.38 -14.41 11.88
CA VAL A 44 7.58 -14.84 13.02
C VAL A 44 6.48 -15.77 12.54
N GLU A 45 5.83 -16.47 13.45
CA GLU A 45 4.70 -17.33 13.11
C GLU A 45 3.63 -16.54 12.36
N GLY A 46 3.19 -17.08 11.22
CA GLY A 46 2.16 -16.48 10.36
C GLY A 46 2.57 -15.23 9.59
N GLY A 47 3.87 -14.83 9.61
CA GLY A 47 4.31 -13.65 8.86
C GLY A 47 5.68 -13.12 9.23
N MET A 48 5.83 -11.81 9.24
CA MET A 48 7.09 -11.15 9.58
C MET A 48 6.85 -9.82 10.31
N LEU A 49 7.83 -9.43 11.08
CA LEU A 49 7.95 -8.08 11.65
C LEU A 49 8.99 -7.29 10.88
N ASN A 50 8.70 -6.01 10.61
CA ASN A 50 9.66 -5.09 10.05
C ASN A 50 9.70 -3.76 10.82
N SER A 51 10.88 -3.20 10.92
CA SER A 51 11.13 -1.86 11.46
C SER A 51 12.19 -1.16 10.61
N ILE A 52 11.80 -0.76 9.42
CA ILE A 52 12.73 -0.16 8.44
C ILE A 52 13.08 1.29 8.81
N GLY A 53 12.13 2.05 9.38
CA GLY A 53 12.33 3.45 9.77
C GLY A 53 12.39 4.41 8.59
N LEU A 54 11.63 4.12 7.50
CA LEU A 54 11.57 4.93 6.29
C LEU A 54 12.94 5.18 5.63
N GLN A 55 13.85 4.19 5.63
CA GLN A 55 15.12 4.32 4.91
C GLN A 55 14.87 4.65 3.44
N ASN A 56 15.40 5.80 2.99
CA ASN A 56 15.24 6.26 1.62
C ASN A 56 16.25 7.40 1.32
N PRO A 57 16.53 7.72 0.03
CA PRO A 57 17.51 8.71 -0.36
C PRO A 57 17.02 10.19 -0.28
N GLY A 58 15.76 10.43 0.08
CA GLY A 58 15.10 11.73 -0.04
C GLY A 58 14.57 12.01 -1.44
N ILE A 59 13.62 12.96 -1.54
CA ILE A 59 12.86 13.22 -2.78
C ILE A 59 13.76 13.64 -3.94
N GLU A 60 14.74 14.50 -3.73
CA GLU A 60 15.58 15.02 -4.82
C GLU A 60 16.44 13.91 -5.45
N VAL A 61 17.10 13.09 -4.62
CA VAL A 61 17.88 11.95 -5.14
C VAL A 61 16.96 10.89 -5.75
N PHE A 62 15.78 10.70 -5.21
CA PHE A 62 14.79 9.79 -5.78
C PHE A 62 14.41 10.24 -7.20
N VAL A 63 13.98 11.49 -7.38
CA VAL A 63 13.54 12.02 -8.67
C VAL A 63 14.66 12.04 -9.70
N THR A 64 15.89 12.43 -9.30
CA THR A 64 17.01 12.57 -10.23
C THR A 64 17.70 11.26 -10.58
N ASN A 65 17.77 10.29 -9.66
CA ASN A 65 18.61 9.09 -9.83
C ASN A 65 17.84 7.76 -9.82
N VAL A 66 16.69 7.69 -9.14
CA VAL A 66 15.94 6.43 -8.99
C VAL A 66 14.78 6.36 -9.95
N LEU A 67 13.95 7.41 -10.01
CA LEU A 67 12.75 7.44 -10.84
C LEU A 67 13.05 7.17 -12.33
N PRO A 68 14.07 7.78 -12.99
CA PRO A 68 14.37 7.50 -14.40
C PRO A 68 14.66 6.02 -14.67
N ARG A 69 15.33 5.34 -13.74
CA ARG A 69 15.62 3.90 -13.86
C ARG A 69 14.38 3.04 -13.66
N LEU A 70 13.44 3.45 -12.83
CA LEU A 70 12.17 2.76 -12.66
C LEU A 70 11.28 2.91 -13.89
N VAL A 71 11.32 4.06 -14.56
CA VAL A 71 10.57 4.31 -15.81
C VAL A 71 10.99 3.32 -16.90
N GLU A 72 12.28 2.97 -16.99
CA GLU A 72 12.82 1.99 -17.95
C GLU A 72 12.20 0.59 -17.77
N VAL A 73 11.61 0.28 -16.62
CA VAL A 73 10.91 -1.00 -16.36
C VAL A 73 9.62 -1.11 -17.17
N GLY A 74 9.03 0.01 -17.60
CA GLY A 74 7.87 0.05 -18.50
C GLY A 74 6.53 -0.26 -17.81
N VAL A 75 6.44 -0.10 -16.48
CA VAL A 75 5.23 -0.30 -15.69
C VAL A 75 4.80 1.05 -15.09
N PRO A 76 3.49 1.39 -15.04
CA PRO A 76 3.01 2.62 -14.41
C PRO A 76 3.52 2.75 -12.97
N ILE A 77 4.10 3.90 -12.63
CA ILE A 77 4.76 4.13 -11.34
C ILE A 77 3.85 4.89 -10.39
N TRP A 78 3.63 4.30 -9.23
CA TRP A 78 3.06 4.95 -8.06
C TRP A 78 4.18 5.30 -7.10
N VAL A 79 4.26 6.55 -6.68
CA VAL A 79 5.27 6.95 -5.69
C VAL A 79 4.63 7.00 -4.31
N SER A 80 5.11 6.14 -3.41
CA SER A 80 4.73 6.21 -2.00
C SER A 80 5.53 7.30 -1.31
N VAL A 81 4.84 8.22 -0.62
CA VAL A 81 5.44 9.32 0.13
C VAL A 81 5.06 9.26 1.60
N GLY A 82 5.94 9.77 2.45
CA GLY A 82 5.70 9.86 3.89
C GLY A 82 6.44 11.03 4.51
N GLY A 83 5.81 11.64 5.48
CA GLY A 83 6.33 12.81 6.18
C GLY A 83 5.92 12.80 7.65
N PHE A 84 6.27 13.88 8.35
CA PHE A 84 6.00 14.08 9.77
C PHE A 84 5.13 15.31 10.02
N SER A 85 4.78 16.04 8.95
CA SER A 85 3.93 17.23 8.97
C SER A 85 3.16 17.39 7.66
N ALA A 86 2.09 18.17 7.65
CA ALA A 86 1.35 18.56 6.46
C ALA A 86 2.25 19.22 5.41
N GLY A 87 3.22 20.04 5.86
CA GLY A 87 4.22 20.66 5.00
C GLY A 87 5.12 19.66 4.29
N ASP A 88 5.49 18.54 4.93
CA ASP A 88 6.27 17.47 4.28
C ASP A 88 5.48 16.84 3.13
N TYR A 89 4.19 16.52 3.33
CA TYR A 89 3.34 15.94 2.28
C TYR A 89 3.10 16.94 1.14
N ALA A 90 2.87 18.22 1.44
CA ALA A 90 2.73 19.24 0.42
C ALA A 90 4.00 19.36 -0.44
N THR A 91 5.17 19.46 0.18
CA THR A 91 6.49 19.55 -0.51
C THR A 91 6.72 18.32 -1.42
N LEU A 92 6.43 17.12 -0.92
CA LEU A 92 6.59 15.87 -1.69
C LEU A 92 5.64 15.83 -2.89
N CYS A 93 4.38 16.20 -2.68
CA CYS A 93 3.36 16.20 -3.74
C CYS A 93 3.65 17.27 -4.81
N GLU A 94 4.04 18.49 -4.42
CA GLU A 94 4.46 19.54 -5.34
C GLU A 94 5.63 19.09 -6.23
N ARG A 95 6.65 18.49 -5.61
CA ARG A 95 7.82 17.99 -6.36
C ARG A 95 7.49 16.85 -7.31
N LEU A 96 6.55 15.97 -6.94
CA LEU A 96 6.10 14.87 -7.80
C LEU A 96 5.08 15.29 -8.85
N ASP A 97 4.37 16.41 -8.65
CA ASP A 97 3.44 16.95 -9.65
C ASP A 97 4.14 17.33 -10.93
N GLU A 98 5.40 17.78 -10.84
CA GLU A 98 6.29 18.10 -11.97
C GLU A 98 6.80 16.84 -12.73
N CYS A 99 6.57 15.63 -12.22
CA CYS A 99 7.10 14.39 -12.79
C CYS A 99 6.00 13.67 -13.60
N ASP A 100 6.00 13.81 -14.92
CA ASP A 100 5.00 13.19 -15.82
C ASP A 100 4.96 11.66 -15.71
N ASP A 101 6.08 11.02 -15.39
CA ASP A 101 6.20 9.56 -15.25
C ASP A 101 5.53 9.00 -13.99
N VAL A 102 5.16 9.88 -13.04
CA VAL A 102 4.44 9.48 -11.82
C VAL A 102 2.94 9.55 -12.08
N VAL A 103 2.28 8.38 -12.09
CA VAL A 103 0.85 8.30 -12.40
C VAL A 103 -0.06 8.44 -11.18
N THR A 104 0.46 8.17 -9.98
CA THR A 104 -0.30 8.21 -8.72
C THR A 104 0.65 8.42 -7.55
N ILE A 105 0.20 9.11 -6.52
CA ILE A 105 0.92 9.27 -5.25
C ILE A 105 0.18 8.49 -4.16
N GLU A 106 0.88 7.54 -3.50
CA GLU A 106 0.39 6.86 -2.30
C GLU A 106 0.86 7.65 -1.06
N LEU A 107 -0.08 8.20 -0.30
CA LEU A 107 0.21 8.87 0.96
C LEU A 107 0.29 7.85 2.09
N ASN A 108 1.48 7.58 2.61
CA ASN A 108 1.69 6.68 3.74
C ASN A 108 1.36 7.41 5.06
N LEU A 109 0.10 7.35 5.47
CA LEU A 109 -0.42 8.06 6.64
C LEU A 109 -0.24 7.28 7.97
N SER A 110 0.36 6.10 7.91
CA SER A 110 0.58 5.23 9.06
C SER A 110 2.03 5.21 9.52
N CYS A 111 2.70 6.36 9.52
CA CYS A 111 4.06 6.44 10.03
C CYS A 111 4.07 6.09 11.53
N PRO A 112 4.85 5.08 12.00
CA PRO A 112 4.80 4.60 13.38
C PRO A 112 5.22 5.63 14.43
N ASN A 113 5.68 6.81 14.01
CA ASN A 113 6.07 7.91 14.90
C ASN A 113 5.03 9.03 14.95
N VAL A 114 3.85 8.86 14.33
CA VAL A 114 2.78 9.88 14.30
C VAL A 114 1.95 9.89 15.59
N GLU A 115 2.29 9.09 16.62
CA GLU A 115 1.74 9.30 17.98
C GLU A 115 2.06 10.69 18.52
N GLU A 116 2.99 11.40 17.92
CA GLU A 116 3.39 12.78 18.28
C GLU A 116 3.06 13.83 17.20
N ALA A 117 2.53 13.44 16.03
CA ALA A 117 2.14 14.44 15.02
C ALA A 117 0.82 15.09 15.44
N PRO A 118 0.76 16.42 15.53
CA PRO A 118 -0.45 17.13 15.90
C PRO A 118 -1.53 17.10 14.81
N GLU A 119 -1.22 16.56 13.63
CA GLU A 119 -2.05 16.63 12.44
C GLU A 119 -2.75 15.30 12.16
N THR A 120 -4.02 15.37 11.81
CA THR A 120 -4.87 14.22 11.46
C THR A 120 -4.57 13.73 10.03
N ALA A 121 -4.99 12.50 9.72
CA ALA A 121 -4.87 11.96 8.37
C ALA A 121 -5.55 12.85 7.30
N SER A 122 -6.68 13.48 7.63
CA SER A 122 -7.40 14.40 6.74
C SER A 122 -6.62 15.69 6.48
N GLU A 123 -5.96 16.26 7.49
CA GLU A 123 -5.13 17.46 7.32
C GLU A 123 -3.91 17.17 6.42
N LEU A 124 -3.29 15.99 6.55
CA LEU A 124 -2.20 15.56 5.69
C LEU A 124 -2.67 15.39 4.23
N VAL A 125 -3.84 14.77 4.03
CA VAL A 125 -4.43 14.61 2.68
C VAL A 125 -4.81 15.96 2.08
N ALA A 126 -5.41 16.87 2.86
CA ALA A 126 -5.78 18.20 2.38
C ALA A 126 -4.55 19.00 1.93
N ALA A 127 -3.45 18.94 2.68
CA ALA A 127 -2.19 19.59 2.31
C ALA A 127 -1.59 18.99 1.04
N ALA A 128 -1.59 17.67 0.90
CA ALA A 128 -1.16 16.97 -0.31
C ALA A 128 -2.04 17.35 -1.51
N ARG A 129 -3.37 17.38 -1.34
CA ARG A 129 -4.32 17.72 -2.41
C ARG A 129 -4.13 19.14 -2.92
N ALA A 130 -3.84 20.08 -2.04
CA ALA A 130 -3.57 21.47 -2.43
C ALA A 130 -2.29 21.63 -3.29
N ALA A 131 -1.36 20.67 -3.21
CA ALA A 131 -0.05 20.73 -3.85
C ALA A 131 0.06 19.91 -5.15
N THR A 132 -0.94 19.10 -5.52
CA THR A 132 -0.88 18.29 -6.74
C THR A 132 -2.28 18.06 -7.34
N ALA A 133 -2.34 17.89 -8.66
CA ALA A 133 -3.53 17.40 -9.36
C ALA A 133 -3.51 15.89 -9.61
N LYS A 134 -2.40 15.20 -9.32
CA LYS A 134 -2.27 13.75 -9.52
C LYS A 134 -3.22 12.97 -8.59
N PRO A 135 -3.63 11.75 -8.99
CA PRO A 135 -4.40 10.87 -8.13
C PRO A 135 -3.67 10.60 -6.80
N LEU A 136 -4.40 10.76 -5.68
CA LEU A 136 -3.92 10.54 -4.32
C LEU A 136 -4.59 9.32 -3.69
N PHE A 137 -3.81 8.33 -3.29
CA PHE A 137 -4.28 7.15 -2.55
C PHE A 137 -3.83 7.23 -1.09
N ALA A 138 -4.78 7.31 -0.17
CA ALA A 138 -4.51 7.34 1.26
C ALA A 138 -4.27 5.93 1.80
N LYS A 139 -3.04 5.64 2.28
CA LYS A 139 -2.71 4.36 2.89
C LYS A 139 -2.90 4.40 4.39
N LEU A 140 -3.92 3.66 4.87
CA LEU A 140 -4.36 3.70 6.26
C LEU A 140 -3.82 2.52 7.07
N SER A 141 -3.68 2.76 8.37
CA SER A 141 -3.33 1.73 9.35
C SER A 141 -4.59 0.97 9.81
N PRO A 142 -4.51 -0.34 10.07
CA PRO A 142 -5.59 -1.06 10.75
C PRO A 142 -5.65 -0.73 12.25
N ALA A 143 -4.64 -0.07 12.81
CA ALA A 143 -4.54 0.30 14.22
C ALA A 143 -5.24 1.66 14.48
N THR A 144 -6.50 1.76 14.10
CA THR A 144 -7.36 2.91 14.39
C THR A 144 -8.64 2.43 15.05
N TRP A 145 -9.29 3.28 15.82
CA TRP A 145 -10.55 2.95 16.49
C TRP A 145 -11.68 2.72 15.48
N ASP A 146 -11.79 3.59 14.47
CA ASP A 146 -12.76 3.48 13.38
C ASP A 146 -12.11 3.84 12.04
N ILE A 147 -11.78 2.80 11.27
CA ILE A 147 -11.16 2.99 9.96
C ILE A 147 -12.15 3.57 8.94
N ALA A 148 -13.45 3.32 9.10
CA ALA A 148 -14.47 3.85 8.22
C ALA A 148 -14.65 5.37 8.41
N GLU A 149 -14.56 5.87 9.65
CA GLU A 149 -14.53 7.30 9.94
C GLU A 149 -13.29 7.96 9.33
N THR A 150 -12.12 7.33 9.51
CA THR A 150 -10.87 7.81 8.89
C THR A 150 -10.99 7.84 7.36
N ALA A 151 -11.61 6.80 6.75
CA ALA A 151 -11.82 6.74 5.31
C ALA A 151 -12.70 7.88 4.80
N ARG A 152 -13.81 8.21 5.49
CA ARG A 152 -14.65 9.37 5.15
C ARG A 152 -13.87 10.67 5.25
N ALA A 153 -13.12 10.86 6.35
CA ALA A 153 -12.36 12.08 6.58
C ALA A 153 -11.29 12.32 5.49
N VAL A 154 -10.58 11.28 5.03
CA VAL A 154 -9.59 11.41 3.95
C VAL A 154 -10.25 11.57 2.58
N ALA A 155 -11.42 10.97 2.35
CA ALA A 155 -12.20 11.17 1.12
C ALA A 155 -12.67 12.62 1.02
N ASP A 156 -13.25 13.18 2.08
CA ASP A 156 -13.70 14.57 2.16
C ASP A 156 -12.51 15.55 2.00
N ALA A 157 -11.31 15.16 2.42
CA ALA A 157 -10.08 15.93 2.27
C ALA A 157 -9.47 15.86 0.86
N GLY A 158 -10.01 15.05 -0.06
CA GLY A 158 -9.62 14.99 -1.46
C GLY A 158 -8.74 13.79 -1.85
N ALA A 159 -8.78 12.69 -1.10
CA ALA A 159 -8.21 11.43 -1.57
C ALA A 159 -9.06 10.86 -2.72
N ASP A 160 -8.39 10.34 -3.76
CA ASP A 160 -9.02 9.71 -4.93
C ASP A 160 -9.15 8.18 -4.75
N GLY A 161 -8.54 7.61 -3.72
CA GLY A 161 -8.60 6.19 -3.42
C GLY A 161 -7.97 5.85 -2.06
N LEU A 162 -8.14 4.58 -1.67
CA LEU A 162 -7.59 4.04 -0.42
C LEU A 162 -6.65 2.88 -0.69
N ALA A 163 -5.59 2.75 0.12
CA ALA A 163 -4.74 1.58 0.20
C ALA A 163 -4.86 0.96 1.61
N LEU A 164 -5.42 -0.22 1.71
CA LEU A 164 -5.82 -0.87 2.97
C LEU A 164 -5.28 -2.30 3.03
N VAL A 165 -4.43 -2.64 4.01
CA VAL A 165 -4.02 -1.88 5.18
C VAL A 165 -2.50 -1.84 5.26
N ASN A 166 -1.96 -0.92 6.08
CA ASN A 166 -0.57 -1.00 6.50
C ASN A 166 -0.41 -2.11 7.56
N THR A 167 0.81 -2.33 8.03
CA THR A 167 1.15 -3.30 9.07
C THR A 167 0.56 -2.91 10.43
N ILE A 168 0.36 -3.90 11.31
CA ILE A 168 -0.06 -3.67 12.70
C ILE A 168 1.15 -3.78 13.64
N ARG A 169 1.21 -2.98 14.71
CA ARG A 169 2.32 -3.01 15.66
C ARG A 169 2.42 -4.37 16.35
N GLY A 170 3.61 -4.94 16.37
CA GLY A 170 3.92 -6.21 17.00
C GLY A 170 5.30 -6.24 17.67
N LEU A 171 5.53 -7.26 18.50
CA LEU A 171 6.79 -7.55 19.17
C LEU A 171 7.05 -9.04 19.07
N ALA A 172 8.31 -9.42 18.79
CA ALA A 172 8.78 -10.79 18.94
C ALA A 172 10.05 -10.80 19.81
N LEU A 173 10.17 -11.84 20.62
CA LEU A 173 11.32 -12.06 21.49
C LEU A 173 12.19 -13.19 20.93
N ASP A 174 13.48 -13.12 21.18
CA ASP A 174 14.44 -14.19 20.94
C ASP A 174 14.42 -15.22 22.07
N GLU A 175 15.28 -16.23 21.99
CA GLU A 175 15.47 -17.28 23.01
C GLU A 175 15.90 -16.75 24.39
N ASN A 176 16.45 -15.53 24.43
CA ASN A 176 16.88 -14.86 25.66
C ASN A 176 15.84 -13.84 26.17
N LEU A 177 14.62 -13.90 25.64
CA LEU A 177 13.49 -12.99 25.95
C LEU A 177 13.80 -11.51 25.63
N ARG A 178 14.63 -11.25 24.62
CA ARG A 178 14.96 -9.90 24.14
C ARG A 178 14.25 -9.60 22.83
N PRO A 179 13.89 -8.32 22.56
CA PRO A 179 13.31 -7.95 21.27
C PRO A 179 14.20 -8.38 20.09
N ARG A 180 13.58 -9.00 19.07
CA ARG A 180 14.28 -9.45 17.86
C ARG A 180 14.63 -8.32 16.90
N LEU A 181 13.98 -7.16 17.01
CA LEU A 181 14.25 -5.98 16.20
C LEU A 181 15.07 -4.95 16.97
N GLY A 182 16.00 -4.27 16.30
CA GLY A 182 16.85 -3.26 16.90
C GLY A 182 16.11 -2.07 17.51
N SER A 183 14.89 -1.77 17.02
CA SER A 183 13.98 -0.75 17.57
C SER A 183 12.99 -1.28 18.62
N GLY A 184 13.08 -2.56 18.99
CA GLY A 184 12.15 -3.25 19.88
C GLY A 184 10.89 -3.73 19.16
N THR A 185 9.99 -2.85 18.79
CA THR A 185 8.75 -3.18 18.09
C THR A 185 8.86 -2.96 16.58
N GLY A 186 7.91 -3.52 15.81
CA GLY A 186 7.82 -3.34 14.35
C GLY A 186 6.41 -3.55 13.84
N GLY A 187 6.24 -3.34 12.54
CA GLY A 187 5.00 -3.64 11.85
C GLY A 187 4.90 -5.12 11.51
N TYR A 188 3.85 -5.79 11.95
CA TYR A 188 3.53 -7.18 11.63
C TYR A 188 2.79 -7.25 10.29
N SER A 189 3.20 -8.15 9.42
CA SER A 189 2.61 -8.41 8.10
C SER A 189 2.64 -9.91 7.78
N GLY A 190 1.90 -10.33 6.76
CA GLY A 190 1.83 -11.72 6.32
C GLY A 190 0.43 -12.32 6.42
N PRO A 191 0.27 -13.64 6.17
CA PRO A 191 -1.04 -14.28 6.06
C PRO A 191 -1.96 -14.09 7.27
N ALA A 192 -1.42 -14.04 8.48
CA ALA A 192 -2.24 -13.87 9.68
C ALA A 192 -2.87 -12.46 9.81
N LEU A 193 -2.39 -11.47 9.03
CA LEU A 193 -3.02 -10.14 8.97
C LEU A 193 -4.30 -10.13 8.11
N LYS A 194 -4.50 -11.11 7.22
CA LYS A 194 -5.59 -11.12 6.23
C LYS A 194 -6.99 -10.91 6.83
N PRO A 195 -7.42 -11.59 7.91
CA PRO A 195 -8.77 -11.38 8.47
C PRO A 195 -9.01 -9.93 8.90
N ILE A 196 -7.98 -9.27 9.45
CA ILE A 196 -8.05 -7.86 9.88
C ILE A 196 -8.14 -6.94 8.64
N ALA A 197 -7.31 -7.21 7.63
CA ALA A 197 -7.30 -6.43 6.40
C ALA A 197 -8.64 -6.54 5.64
N LEU A 198 -9.23 -7.73 5.53
CA LEU A 198 -10.55 -7.94 4.94
C LEU A 198 -11.64 -7.16 5.68
N ALA A 199 -11.64 -7.16 7.02
CA ALA A 199 -12.59 -6.40 7.83
C ALA A 199 -12.46 -4.89 7.59
N CYS A 200 -11.22 -4.38 7.50
CA CYS A 200 -10.95 -2.97 7.20
C CYS A 200 -11.45 -2.57 5.79
N VAL A 201 -11.15 -3.39 4.77
CA VAL A 201 -11.61 -3.14 3.40
C VAL A 201 -13.14 -3.15 3.35
N TYR A 202 -13.79 -4.15 3.97
CA TYR A 202 -15.24 -4.24 4.03
C TYR A 202 -15.87 -3.00 4.69
N ALA A 203 -15.32 -2.54 5.82
CA ALA A 203 -15.81 -1.37 6.52
C ALA A 203 -15.68 -0.08 5.67
N CYS A 204 -14.52 0.10 5.00
CA CYS A 204 -14.29 1.27 4.16
C CYS A 204 -15.13 1.24 2.87
N ALA A 205 -15.27 0.09 2.22
CA ALA A 205 -16.09 -0.06 1.01
C ALA A 205 -17.58 0.23 1.26
N ASN A 206 -18.07 0.04 2.49
CA ASN A 206 -19.41 0.44 2.89
C ASN A 206 -19.52 1.91 3.33
N ALA A 207 -18.40 2.59 3.53
CA ALA A 207 -18.36 3.96 4.05
C ALA A 207 -18.13 5.02 3.00
N VAL A 208 -17.37 4.71 1.93
CA VAL A 208 -16.98 5.65 0.87
C VAL A 208 -17.06 4.99 -0.50
N ASP A 209 -17.32 5.81 -1.52
CA ASP A 209 -17.34 5.38 -2.93
C ASP A 209 -15.99 5.71 -3.61
N LEU A 210 -14.91 5.14 -3.09
CA LEU A 210 -13.55 5.30 -3.61
C LEU A 210 -12.97 3.94 -4.01
N PRO A 211 -12.10 3.88 -5.04
CA PRO A 211 -11.35 2.67 -5.35
C PRO A 211 -10.44 2.28 -4.19
N ILE A 212 -10.42 0.98 -3.88
CA ILE A 212 -9.62 0.43 -2.78
C ILE A 212 -8.60 -0.56 -3.33
N VAL A 213 -7.32 -0.34 -2.98
CA VAL A 213 -6.26 -1.33 -3.13
C VAL A 213 -6.19 -2.14 -1.84
N GLY A 214 -6.65 -3.38 -1.86
CA GLY A 214 -6.61 -4.29 -0.71
C GLY A 214 -5.23 -4.93 -0.54
N MET A 215 -4.69 -4.94 0.68
CA MET A 215 -3.41 -5.56 1.00
C MET A 215 -3.35 -6.01 2.47
N GLY A 216 -2.46 -6.96 2.75
CA GLY A 216 -2.31 -7.55 4.08
C GLY A 216 -2.68 -9.03 4.05
N GLY A 217 -1.69 -9.88 3.75
CA GLY A 217 -1.82 -11.33 3.75
C GLY A 217 -2.31 -11.96 2.45
N VAL A 218 -2.34 -11.23 1.33
CA VAL A 218 -2.59 -11.81 0.01
C VAL A 218 -1.40 -12.68 -0.39
N SER A 219 -1.64 -13.98 -0.58
CA SER A 219 -0.61 -14.97 -0.90
C SER A 219 -0.93 -15.83 -2.13
N ASN A 220 -2.19 -15.83 -2.56
CA ASN A 220 -2.69 -16.63 -3.69
C ASN A 220 -3.91 -15.96 -4.33
N GLY A 221 -4.42 -16.56 -5.44
CA GLY A 221 -5.56 -16.03 -6.18
C GLY A 221 -6.85 -16.02 -5.37
N ARG A 222 -7.05 -17.01 -4.50
CA ARG A 222 -8.22 -17.06 -3.61
C ARG A 222 -8.23 -15.89 -2.64
N ASP A 223 -7.08 -15.56 -2.04
CA ASP A 223 -6.98 -14.39 -1.17
C ASP A 223 -7.36 -13.11 -1.92
N ALA A 224 -6.86 -12.93 -3.16
CA ALA A 224 -7.19 -11.77 -3.98
C ALA A 224 -8.69 -11.66 -4.28
N LEU A 225 -9.36 -12.78 -4.56
CA LEU A 225 -10.81 -12.83 -4.78
C LEU A 225 -11.60 -12.53 -3.50
N GLU A 226 -11.11 -12.92 -2.33
CA GLU A 226 -11.71 -12.55 -1.05
C GLU A 226 -11.66 -11.03 -0.84
N PHE A 227 -10.54 -10.37 -1.15
CA PHE A 227 -10.45 -8.91 -1.13
C PHE A 227 -11.43 -8.25 -2.12
N ALA A 228 -11.59 -8.81 -3.33
CA ALA A 228 -12.58 -8.34 -4.29
C ALA A 228 -14.01 -8.47 -3.76
N ALA A 229 -14.31 -9.59 -3.13
CA ALA A 229 -15.65 -9.86 -2.59
C ALA A 229 -16.05 -8.89 -1.48
N VAL A 230 -15.09 -8.30 -0.77
CA VAL A 230 -15.34 -7.29 0.28
C VAL A 230 -15.18 -5.84 -0.23
N GLY A 231 -14.97 -5.63 -1.54
CA GLY A 231 -15.02 -4.30 -2.16
C GLY A 231 -13.68 -3.74 -2.65
N ALA A 232 -12.58 -4.50 -2.61
CA ALA A 232 -11.33 -4.05 -3.22
C ALA A 232 -11.41 -4.09 -4.75
N SER A 233 -10.92 -3.02 -5.40
CA SER A 233 -10.82 -2.89 -6.87
C SER A 233 -9.50 -3.42 -7.42
N ALA A 234 -8.49 -3.50 -6.56
CA ALA A 234 -7.17 -4.05 -6.83
C ALA A 234 -6.60 -4.68 -5.57
N VAL A 235 -5.54 -5.49 -5.71
CA VAL A 235 -4.79 -6.03 -4.57
C VAL A 235 -3.32 -5.68 -4.69
N ALA A 236 -2.64 -5.52 -3.53
CA ALA A 236 -1.19 -5.37 -3.49
C ALA A 236 -0.55 -6.52 -2.71
N LEU A 237 0.47 -7.14 -3.33
CA LEU A 237 1.26 -8.20 -2.74
C LEU A 237 2.39 -7.61 -1.90
N GLY A 238 2.53 -8.07 -0.67
CA GLY A 238 3.55 -7.59 0.27
C GLY A 238 4.52 -8.70 0.67
N THR A 239 4.34 -9.24 1.85
CA THR A 239 5.24 -10.23 2.48
C THR A 239 5.57 -11.42 1.59
N ILE A 240 4.62 -11.89 0.77
CA ILE A 240 4.85 -13.02 -0.15
C ILE A 240 5.98 -12.76 -1.15
N LEU A 241 6.21 -11.51 -1.55
CA LEU A 241 7.24 -11.16 -2.52
C LEU A 241 8.68 -11.40 -2.01
N PHE A 242 8.88 -11.50 -0.71
CA PHE A 242 10.19 -11.83 -0.13
C PHE A 242 10.57 -13.30 -0.31
N SER A 243 9.59 -14.20 -0.35
CA SER A 243 9.78 -15.64 -0.56
C SER A 243 9.48 -16.09 -1.99
N ASP A 244 8.58 -15.40 -2.68
CA ASP A 244 8.14 -15.70 -4.05
C ASP A 244 8.05 -14.40 -4.86
N PRO A 245 9.14 -13.93 -5.46
CA PRO A 245 9.12 -12.76 -6.34
C PRO A 245 8.25 -12.93 -7.60
N SER A 246 7.93 -14.17 -7.99
CA SER A 246 7.04 -14.51 -9.12
C SER A 246 5.55 -14.56 -8.73
N ALA A 247 5.22 -14.30 -7.47
CA ALA A 247 3.84 -14.31 -6.98
C ALA A 247 2.85 -13.49 -7.83
N PRO A 248 3.21 -12.33 -8.45
CA PRO A 248 2.27 -11.60 -9.30
C PRO A 248 1.72 -12.44 -10.46
N ASP A 249 2.57 -13.16 -11.19
CA ASP A 249 2.16 -14.02 -12.31
C ASP A 249 1.33 -15.21 -11.82
N ARG A 250 1.80 -15.87 -10.76
CA ARG A 250 1.11 -17.01 -10.17
C ARG A 250 -0.28 -16.62 -9.65
N VAL A 251 -0.38 -15.55 -8.87
CA VAL A 251 -1.66 -15.06 -8.33
C VAL A 251 -2.62 -14.68 -9.45
N ARG A 252 -2.13 -14.07 -10.55
CA ARG A 252 -2.93 -13.74 -11.72
C ARG A 252 -3.53 -15.00 -12.36
N ALA A 253 -2.71 -16.02 -12.61
CA ALA A 253 -3.15 -17.29 -13.17
C ALA A 253 -4.16 -18.01 -12.25
N GLU A 254 -3.94 -17.98 -10.94
CA GLU A 254 -4.84 -18.55 -9.94
C GLU A 254 -6.19 -17.80 -9.91
N ILE A 255 -6.21 -16.46 -10.00
CA ILE A 255 -7.45 -15.66 -10.11
C ILE A 255 -8.25 -16.09 -11.35
N GLU A 256 -7.60 -16.22 -12.51
CA GLU A 256 -8.26 -16.64 -13.75
C GLU A 256 -8.87 -18.05 -13.62
N SER A 257 -8.11 -18.99 -13.08
CA SER A 257 -8.56 -20.36 -12.85
C SER A 257 -9.74 -20.44 -11.87
N GLU A 258 -9.65 -19.75 -10.75
CA GLU A 258 -10.71 -19.77 -9.73
C GLU A 258 -11.96 -19.02 -10.19
N THR A 259 -11.80 -17.91 -10.93
CA THR A 259 -12.95 -17.18 -11.49
C THR A 259 -13.75 -18.05 -12.44
N LEU A 260 -13.11 -18.90 -13.23
CA LEU A 260 -13.78 -19.89 -14.08
C LEU A 260 -14.57 -20.91 -13.24
N THR A 261 -14.03 -21.31 -12.11
CA THR A 261 -14.66 -22.28 -11.21
C THR A 261 -15.82 -21.64 -10.42
N ILE A 262 -15.61 -20.46 -9.84
CA ILE A 262 -16.62 -19.72 -9.05
C ILE A 262 -17.67 -19.07 -9.96
N GLY A 263 -17.30 -18.64 -11.17
CA GLY A 263 -18.18 -18.02 -12.15
C GLY A 263 -19.37 -18.88 -12.51
N TYR A 264 -19.24 -20.21 -12.41
CA TYR A 264 -20.36 -21.14 -12.50
C TYR A 264 -21.33 -21.06 -11.30
N GLU A 265 -20.87 -20.62 -10.15
CA GLU A 265 -21.69 -20.48 -8.94
C GLU A 265 -22.20 -19.04 -8.69
N LEU A 266 -21.41 -18.02 -9.03
CA LEU A 266 -21.81 -16.61 -8.86
C LEU A 266 -22.97 -16.19 -9.77
N THR A 267 -23.20 -16.90 -10.88
CA THR A 267 -24.38 -16.68 -11.72
C THR A 267 -25.68 -17.22 -11.08
N LYS A 268 -25.60 -18.00 -10.00
CA LYS A 268 -26.73 -18.56 -9.27
C LYS A 268 -27.05 -17.86 -7.95
N GLY A 269 -26.17 -17.02 -7.43
CA GLY A 269 -26.36 -16.23 -6.21
C GLY A 269 -26.54 -14.76 -6.51
N LYS A 270 -27.52 -14.10 -5.89
CA LYS A 270 -27.64 -12.63 -5.94
C LYS A 270 -26.35 -12.02 -5.43
N ARG A 271 -25.65 -11.24 -6.29
CA ARG A 271 -24.54 -10.38 -5.86
C ARG A 271 -25.03 -9.49 -4.71
N PRO A 272 -24.22 -9.26 -3.66
CA PRO A 272 -24.34 -8.00 -2.96
C PRO A 272 -24.12 -6.89 -4.01
N ASP A 273 -25.00 -5.93 -4.05
CA ASP A 273 -24.99 -4.84 -5.02
C ASP A 273 -23.78 -3.93 -4.75
N VAL A 274 -22.64 -4.26 -5.34
CA VAL A 274 -21.41 -3.47 -5.31
C VAL A 274 -21.18 -2.99 -6.74
N SER A 275 -22.04 -2.08 -7.21
CA SER A 275 -21.83 -1.35 -8.44
C SER A 275 -20.80 -0.24 -8.22
N ASN A 276 -19.57 -0.58 -7.85
CA ASN A 276 -18.50 0.40 -7.75
C ASN A 276 -17.70 0.41 -9.05
N SER A 277 -18.04 1.33 -9.95
CA SER A 277 -17.35 1.60 -11.22
C SER A 277 -16.19 2.59 -11.07
N ALA A 278 -15.61 2.71 -9.88
CA ALA A 278 -14.46 3.59 -9.66
C ALA A 278 -13.29 3.18 -10.55
N THR A 279 -12.90 4.06 -11.44
CA THR A 279 -11.85 3.82 -12.45
C THR A 279 -10.48 4.18 -11.87
N PHE A 280 -9.54 3.23 -11.96
CA PHE A 280 -8.13 3.54 -11.74
C PHE A 280 -7.62 4.49 -12.83
N PRO A 281 -6.68 5.41 -12.51
CA PRO A 281 -6.02 6.23 -13.49
C PRO A 281 -5.37 5.35 -14.57
N THR A 282 -5.74 5.53 -15.82
CA THR A 282 -5.14 4.85 -16.96
C THR A 282 -4.19 5.80 -17.66
N VAL A 283 -2.97 5.32 -17.94
CA VAL A 283 -2.07 6.05 -18.83
C VAL A 283 -2.67 6.00 -20.23
N SER A 284 -3.01 7.16 -20.77
CA SER A 284 -3.33 7.30 -22.20
C SER A 284 -2.02 7.06 -22.96
N ALA A 285 -1.96 5.96 -23.71
CA ALA A 285 -0.87 5.76 -24.65
C ALA A 285 -0.88 6.93 -25.66
N LYS A 286 0.19 7.73 -25.63
CA LYS A 286 0.56 8.66 -26.68
C LYS A 286 1.72 8.08 -27.47
#